data_02757a4d91e35770f41e31f71b9a33ff
#
_entry.id   02757a4d91e35770f41e31f71b9a33ff
#
_cell.length_a   1.000
_cell.length_b   1.000
_cell.length_c   1.000
_cell.angle_alpha   90.00
_cell.angle_beta   90.00
_cell.angle_gamma   90.00
#
_symmetry.space_group_name_H-M   'P 1'
#
loop_
_entity.id
_entity.type
_entity.pdbx_description
1 polymer ?
#
loop_
_entity_poly.entity_id
_entity_poly.type
_entity_poly.pdbx_seq_one_letter_code
_entity_poly.pdbx_strand_id
1 'polypeptide(L)'
;TVLRSLKGNIKLNGKIRFGMISIGVNNIFNSHNSYKSIIDIDGDLIFNGKVDFNTGIVLKIFKTGAIEFDGRNSIGRFSQIISKKNIHFGYCCRCSWNLYISDTDFHFVKFKNIIHNNVKPISIGNNCWIANNVSISKGVTIPNNTIVASNSYVNKTFEQEYTLLAGIPAKIKINDVARVFDVEEEAYWNKYYGWM
;
A
#
# COMPACT_ATOMS: atom_id res chain seq x y z
N THR A 1 -14.07 -2.64 13.03
CA THR A 1 -12.85 -1.82 13.22
C THR A 1 -12.62 -1.65 14.71
N VAL A 2 -11.38 -1.78 15.14
CA VAL A 2 -10.91 -1.51 16.51
C VAL A 2 -9.96 -0.32 16.45
N LEU A 3 -10.30 0.77 17.15
CA LEU A 3 -9.42 1.90 17.34
C LEU A 3 -8.61 1.66 18.62
N ARG A 4 -7.30 1.44 18.49
CA ARG A 4 -6.40 1.22 19.65
C ARG A 4 -5.82 2.52 20.18
N SER A 5 -5.37 3.38 19.28
CA SER A 5 -4.86 4.71 19.61
C SER A 5 -5.22 5.70 18.51
N LEU A 6 -5.59 6.91 18.88
CA LEU A 6 -5.74 8.08 18.01
C LEU A 6 -5.06 9.28 18.65
N LYS A 7 -3.84 9.11 19.19
CA LYS A 7 -3.05 10.18 19.80
C LYS A 7 -2.34 11.04 18.75
N GLY A 8 -2.18 10.52 17.53
CA GLY A 8 -1.61 11.22 16.39
C GLY A 8 -2.64 12.09 15.65
N ASN A 9 -2.26 12.56 14.48
CA ASN A 9 -3.08 13.44 13.65
C ASN A 9 -3.64 12.69 12.46
N ILE A 10 -4.91 12.95 12.14
CA ILE A 10 -5.51 12.58 10.86
C ILE A 10 -5.73 13.87 10.08
N LYS A 11 -5.05 14.00 8.93
CA LYS A 11 -5.11 15.17 8.06
C LYS A 11 -5.89 14.83 6.80
N LEU A 12 -6.90 15.64 6.49
CA LEU A 12 -7.70 15.54 5.26
C LEU A 12 -7.43 16.78 4.43
N ASN A 13 -6.80 16.61 3.29
CA ASN A 13 -6.48 17.70 2.39
C ASN A 13 -7.45 17.73 1.21
N GLY A 14 -7.71 18.92 0.68
CA GLY A 14 -8.60 19.13 -0.45
C GLY A 14 -10.10 19.09 -0.11
N LYS A 15 -10.95 18.77 -1.09
CA LYS A 15 -12.41 18.78 -0.93
C LYS A 15 -12.89 17.54 -0.17
N ILE A 16 -13.28 17.74 1.08
CA ILE A 16 -13.83 16.67 1.92
C ILE A 16 -15.24 16.30 1.42
N ARG A 17 -15.47 14.99 1.26
CA ARG A 17 -16.75 14.42 0.85
C ARG A 17 -17.10 13.22 1.71
N PHE A 18 -18.40 12.95 1.89
CA PHE A 18 -18.84 11.71 2.53
C PHE A 18 -18.30 10.49 1.76
N GLY A 19 -17.76 9.50 2.49
CA GLY A 19 -17.16 8.32 1.88
C GLY A 19 -15.77 8.54 1.26
N MET A 20 -15.11 9.68 1.52
CA MET A 20 -13.74 9.91 1.09
C MET A 20 -12.77 8.86 1.66
N ILE A 21 -13.03 8.40 2.87
CA ILE A 21 -12.28 7.32 3.51
C ILE A 21 -13.28 6.25 3.94
N SER A 22 -13.05 5.03 3.52
CA SER A 22 -13.87 3.88 3.88
C SER A 22 -12.99 2.82 4.55
N ILE A 23 -13.44 2.24 5.66
CA ILE A 23 -12.73 1.17 6.37
C ILE A 23 -13.67 0.00 6.59
N GLY A 24 -13.26 -1.19 6.17
CA GLY A 24 -14.08 -2.39 6.26
C GLY A 24 -15.05 -2.52 5.08
N VAL A 25 -14.73 -1.94 3.95
CA VAL A 25 -15.52 -2.11 2.72
C VAL A 25 -15.49 -3.57 2.29
N ASN A 26 -16.67 -4.13 2.08
CA ASN A 26 -16.82 -5.48 1.56
C ASN A 26 -16.84 -5.43 0.04
N ASN A 27 -15.94 -6.11 -0.60
CA ASN A 27 -16.04 -6.42 -2.03
C ASN A 27 -16.58 -7.85 -2.22
N ILE A 28 -16.86 -8.17 -3.47
CA ILE A 28 -17.54 -9.38 -3.98
C ILE A 28 -17.03 -10.71 -3.37
N PHE A 29 -15.81 -10.72 -2.84
CA PHE A 29 -15.16 -11.91 -2.27
C PHE A 29 -15.35 -12.08 -0.75
N ASN A 30 -16.18 -11.27 -0.09
CA ASN A 30 -16.36 -11.30 1.35
C ASN A 30 -17.69 -11.95 1.74
N SER A 31 -17.65 -13.23 2.07
CA SER A 31 -18.79 -13.93 2.66
C SER A 31 -18.91 -13.75 4.19
N HIS A 32 -17.93 -13.18 4.88
CA HIS A 32 -17.94 -13.03 6.34
C HIS A 32 -17.42 -11.67 6.82
N ASN A 33 -18.28 -10.93 7.52
CA ASN A 33 -18.01 -9.61 8.13
C ASN A 33 -17.25 -9.66 9.47
N SER A 34 -16.60 -10.77 9.82
CA SER A 34 -16.07 -10.97 11.17
C SER A 34 -14.66 -10.41 11.41
N TYR A 35 -13.93 -10.02 10.38
CA TYR A 35 -12.55 -9.57 10.55
C TYR A 35 -12.46 -8.09 10.90
N LYS A 36 -11.99 -7.82 12.11
CA LYS A 36 -11.82 -6.45 12.62
C LYS A 36 -10.54 -5.85 12.06
N SER A 37 -10.64 -4.65 11.48
CA SER A 37 -9.47 -3.81 11.21
C SER A 37 -8.95 -3.19 12.50
N ILE A 38 -7.63 -3.01 12.60
CA ILE A 38 -6.95 -2.38 13.74
C ILE A 38 -6.33 -1.07 13.25
N ILE A 39 -6.74 0.02 13.88
CA ILE A 39 -6.23 1.36 13.60
C ILE A 39 -5.54 1.87 14.87
N ASP A 40 -4.24 2.13 14.77
CA ASP A 40 -3.37 2.50 15.88
C ASP A 40 -2.43 3.63 15.41
N ILE A 41 -2.82 4.88 15.68
CA ILE A 41 -2.21 6.09 15.14
C ILE A 41 -1.68 6.94 16.28
N ASP A 42 -0.35 6.97 16.42
CA ASP A 42 0.38 7.87 17.31
C ASP A 42 1.14 8.97 16.53
N GLY A 43 1.31 8.82 15.23
CA GLY A 43 1.90 9.77 14.28
C GLY A 43 0.89 10.39 13.33
N ASP A 44 1.28 10.66 12.08
CA ASP A 44 0.45 11.35 11.09
C ASP A 44 -0.15 10.38 10.06
N LEU A 45 -1.47 10.44 9.87
CA LEU A 45 -2.18 9.78 8.77
C LEU A 45 -2.79 10.84 7.86
N ILE A 46 -2.34 10.90 6.59
CA ILE A 46 -2.63 11.99 5.67
C ILE A 46 -3.37 11.44 4.45
N PHE A 47 -4.49 12.08 4.12
CA PHE A 47 -5.31 11.75 2.96
C PHE A 47 -5.48 12.99 2.06
N ASN A 48 -4.94 12.90 0.85
CA ASN A 48 -5.09 13.93 -0.19
C ASN A 48 -6.26 13.62 -1.14
N GLY A 49 -6.93 12.50 -0.94
CA GLY A 49 -8.07 12.06 -1.74
C GLY A 49 -8.72 10.78 -1.21
N LYS A 50 -9.55 10.16 -2.05
CA LYS A 50 -10.32 8.97 -1.68
C LYS A 50 -9.41 7.75 -1.41
N VAL A 51 -9.68 7.04 -0.29
CA VAL A 51 -9.02 5.79 0.04
C VAL A 51 -10.04 4.78 0.58
N ASP A 52 -10.02 3.59 -0.01
CA ASP A 52 -10.86 2.47 0.41
C ASP A 52 -10.00 1.38 1.07
N PHE A 53 -10.22 1.13 2.34
CA PHE A 53 -9.60 0.03 3.08
C PHE A 53 -10.61 -1.12 3.23
N ASN A 54 -10.18 -2.31 2.87
CA ASN A 54 -10.97 -3.52 3.08
C ASN A 54 -10.93 -4.00 4.55
N THR A 55 -11.58 -5.13 4.82
CA THR A 55 -11.66 -5.70 6.17
C THR A 55 -10.35 -6.32 6.63
N GLY A 56 -10.12 -6.34 7.95
CA GLY A 56 -8.99 -7.02 8.57
C GLY A 56 -7.64 -6.34 8.35
N ILE A 57 -7.60 -5.06 7.96
CA ILE A 57 -6.35 -4.32 7.81
C ILE A 57 -5.76 -3.92 9.17
N VAL A 58 -4.45 -3.75 9.21
CA VAL A 58 -3.72 -3.16 10.33
C VAL A 58 -3.00 -1.90 9.83
N LEU A 59 -3.37 -0.74 10.39
CA LEU A 59 -2.60 0.50 10.24
C LEU A 59 -1.95 0.81 11.59
N LYS A 60 -0.62 0.77 11.64
CA LYS A 60 0.15 1.19 12.81
C LYS A 60 1.08 2.32 12.42
N ILE A 61 0.91 3.47 13.06
CA ILE A 61 1.77 4.64 12.89
C ILE A 61 2.35 5.01 14.23
N PHE A 62 3.65 4.87 14.36
CA PHE A 62 4.37 5.29 15.57
C PHE A 62 4.51 6.80 15.62
N LYS A 63 4.84 7.35 16.80
CA LYS A 63 4.89 8.80 17.10
C LYS A 63 5.66 9.65 16.07
N THR A 64 6.72 9.10 15.49
CA THR A 64 7.55 9.77 14.47
C THR A 64 7.21 9.34 13.05
N GLY A 65 6.21 8.47 12.89
CA GLY A 65 5.79 7.91 11.61
C GLY A 65 4.73 8.75 10.91
N ALA A 66 4.67 8.58 9.59
CA ALA A 66 3.59 9.10 8.77
C ALA A 66 3.18 8.07 7.72
N ILE A 67 1.90 8.04 7.37
CA ILE A 67 1.39 7.37 6.18
C ILE A 67 0.58 8.38 5.38
N GLU A 68 0.90 8.51 4.09
CA GLU A 68 0.25 9.46 3.19
C GLU A 68 -0.31 8.76 1.95
N PHE A 69 -1.51 9.17 1.55
CA PHE A 69 -2.21 8.67 0.37
C PHE A 69 -2.63 9.84 -0.52
N ASP A 70 -2.19 9.85 -1.78
CA ASP A 70 -2.54 10.90 -2.74
C ASP A 70 -3.97 10.78 -3.31
N GLY A 71 -4.60 9.63 -3.10
CA GLY A 71 -6.02 9.43 -3.42
C GLY A 71 -6.27 8.41 -4.52
N ARG A 72 -7.54 8.05 -4.69
CA ARG A 72 -8.00 6.91 -5.49
C ARG A 72 -7.30 5.59 -5.14
N ASN A 73 -6.84 5.45 -3.90
CA ASN A 73 -6.14 4.26 -3.45
C ASN A 73 -7.12 3.21 -2.91
N SER A 74 -6.79 1.94 -3.10
CA SER A 74 -7.48 0.84 -2.45
C SER A 74 -6.49 -0.12 -1.80
N ILE A 75 -6.76 -0.48 -0.55
CA ILE A 75 -5.93 -1.41 0.22
C ILE A 75 -6.77 -2.64 0.53
N GLY A 76 -6.34 -3.78 0.01
CA GLY A 76 -7.02 -5.06 0.15
C GLY A 76 -6.95 -5.61 1.57
N ARG A 77 -7.85 -6.56 1.84
CA ARG A 77 -8.03 -7.20 3.14
C ARG A 77 -6.75 -7.82 3.70
N PHE A 78 -6.67 -7.90 5.03
CA PHE A 78 -5.57 -8.51 5.78
C PHE A 78 -4.20 -7.88 5.53
N SER A 79 -4.15 -6.69 4.92
CA SER A 79 -2.91 -5.96 4.72
C SER A 79 -2.48 -5.25 6.00
N GLN A 80 -1.17 -5.22 6.22
CA GLN A 80 -0.53 -4.55 7.36
C GLN A 80 0.39 -3.45 6.83
N ILE A 81 0.17 -2.22 7.29
CA ILE A 81 0.98 -1.07 6.94
C ILE A 81 1.48 -0.45 8.24
N ILE A 82 2.81 -0.45 8.42
CA ILE A 82 3.45 -0.09 9.68
C ILE A 82 4.52 0.97 9.43
N SER A 83 4.34 2.15 10.01
CA SER A 83 5.26 3.27 9.80
C SER A 83 5.88 3.80 11.09
N LYS A 84 7.21 3.94 11.06
CA LYS A 84 8.01 4.69 12.04
C LYS A 84 8.63 5.96 11.46
N LYS A 85 8.64 6.11 10.13
CA LYS A 85 9.22 7.28 9.45
C LYS A 85 8.26 7.86 8.42
N ASN A 86 8.11 7.24 7.26
CA ASN A 86 7.17 7.67 6.23
C ASN A 86 6.88 6.55 5.22
N ILE A 87 5.61 6.34 4.93
CA ILE A 87 5.15 5.50 3.83
C ILE A 87 4.21 6.33 2.98
N HIS A 88 4.59 6.55 1.72
CA HIS A 88 3.82 7.33 0.77
C HIS A 88 3.24 6.43 -0.32
N PHE A 89 1.95 6.60 -0.59
CA PHE A 89 1.23 5.99 -1.70
C PHE A 89 0.81 7.08 -2.66
N GLY A 90 1.36 7.06 -3.85
CA GLY A 90 0.97 7.93 -4.95
C GLY A 90 -0.49 7.74 -5.37
N TYR A 91 -0.92 8.51 -6.33
CA TYR A 91 -2.30 8.51 -6.82
C TYR A 91 -2.66 7.20 -7.53
N CYS A 92 -3.88 6.72 -7.29
CA CYS A 92 -4.47 5.57 -7.98
C CYS A 92 -3.73 4.23 -7.79
N CYS A 93 -3.13 3.98 -6.61
CA CYS A 93 -2.56 2.68 -6.29
C CYS A 93 -3.65 1.65 -5.99
N ARG A 94 -3.51 0.46 -6.57
CA ARG A 94 -4.35 -0.71 -6.29
C ARG A 94 -3.52 -1.75 -5.55
N CYS A 95 -3.76 -1.84 -4.27
CA CYS A 95 -3.11 -2.81 -3.40
C CYS A 95 -4.07 -3.98 -3.15
N SER A 96 -3.67 -5.19 -3.58
CA SER A 96 -4.45 -6.41 -3.35
C SER A 96 -4.41 -6.81 -1.87
N TRP A 97 -4.72 -8.02 -1.54
CA TRP A 97 -4.84 -8.48 -0.15
C TRP A 97 -3.55 -9.09 0.40
N ASN A 98 -3.48 -9.18 1.74
CA ASN A 98 -2.40 -9.83 2.49
C ASN A 98 -1.03 -9.23 2.21
N LEU A 99 -0.95 -7.90 2.22
CA LEU A 99 0.31 -7.17 2.04
C LEU A 99 0.98 -6.94 3.38
N TYR A 100 2.30 -6.94 3.38
CA TYR A 100 3.11 -6.46 4.50
C TYR A 100 4.02 -5.32 4.05
N ILE A 101 3.74 -4.09 4.49
CA ILE A 101 4.50 -2.89 4.12
C ILE A 101 5.01 -2.26 5.39
N SER A 102 6.33 -2.23 5.57
CA SER A 102 6.93 -1.70 6.79
C SER A 102 8.19 -0.91 6.49
N ASP A 103 8.25 0.32 6.95
CA ASP A 103 9.41 1.19 6.85
C ASP A 103 10.44 0.96 7.98
N THR A 104 10.25 -0.10 8.76
CA THR A 104 11.11 -0.45 9.91
C THR A 104 11.34 -1.96 10.02
N ASP A 105 12.55 -2.35 10.42
CA ASP A 105 12.86 -3.71 10.83
C ASP A 105 12.57 -3.95 12.33
N PHE A 106 12.08 -2.95 13.07
CA PHE A 106 11.87 -2.94 14.52
C PHE A 106 13.15 -3.08 15.34
N HIS A 107 14.12 -3.86 14.89
CA HIS A 107 15.37 -4.17 15.59
C HIS A 107 16.57 -3.60 14.84
N PHE A 108 17.61 -3.24 15.60
CA PHE A 108 18.87 -2.82 15.01
C PHE A 108 19.71 -4.03 14.62
N VAL A 109 20.40 -3.92 13.49
CA VAL A 109 21.39 -4.89 13.04
C VAL A 109 22.78 -4.29 13.20
N LYS A 110 23.70 -5.05 13.78
CA LYS A 110 25.11 -4.70 13.88
C LYS A 110 25.90 -5.52 12.85
N PHE A 111 26.56 -4.83 11.94
CA PHE A 111 27.42 -5.44 10.94
C PHE A 111 28.79 -4.76 10.96
N LYS A 112 29.88 -5.52 11.05
CA LYS A 112 31.27 -5.02 11.17
C LYS A 112 31.40 -3.90 12.22
N ASN A 113 30.84 -4.12 13.41
CA ASN A 113 30.78 -3.16 14.53
C ASN A 113 30.01 -1.85 14.26
N ILE A 114 29.32 -1.72 13.13
CA ILE A 114 28.48 -0.56 12.79
C ILE A 114 27.02 -0.93 13.03
N ILE A 115 26.31 -0.08 13.78
CA ILE A 115 24.85 -0.22 13.95
C ILE A 115 24.17 0.41 12.75
N HIS A 116 23.37 -0.39 12.04
CA HIS A 116 22.62 0.07 10.89
C HIS A 116 21.25 0.62 11.28
N ASN A 117 20.84 1.70 10.60
CA ASN A 117 19.51 2.29 10.80
C ASN A 117 18.41 1.27 10.45
N ASN A 118 17.52 1.03 11.40
CA ASN A 118 16.41 0.12 11.24
C ASN A 118 15.16 0.75 10.62
N VAL A 119 15.21 2.04 10.26
CA VAL A 119 14.08 2.80 9.69
C VAL A 119 14.52 3.53 8.43
N LYS A 120 13.79 3.36 7.31
CA LYS A 120 13.97 4.10 6.06
C LYS A 120 12.60 4.28 5.38
N PRO A 121 12.30 5.46 4.77
CA PRO A 121 10.99 5.69 4.17
C PRO A 121 10.71 4.73 3.01
N ILE A 122 9.43 4.54 2.72
CA ILE A 122 8.94 3.83 1.53
C ILE A 122 8.17 4.81 0.67
N SER A 123 8.38 4.75 -0.64
CA SER A 123 7.61 5.52 -1.62
C SER A 123 7.07 4.60 -2.70
N ILE A 124 5.77 4.64 -2.93
CA ILE A 124 5.08 3.93 -4.00
C ILE A 124 4.51 4.98 -4.93
N GLY A 125 4.92 4.95 -6.19
CA GLY A 125 4.53 5.92 -7.21
C GLY A 125 3.06 5.82 -7.61
N ASN A 126 2.66 6.63 -8.58
CA ASN A 126 1.30 6.68 -9.13
C ASN A 126 0.98 5.43 -9.96
N ASN A 127 -0.31 5.08 -10.04
CA ASN A 127 -0.80 4.00 -10.90
C ASN A 127 -0.06 2.68 -10.69
N CYS A 128 0.30 2.36 -9.45
CA CYS A 128 0.92 1.09 -9.13
C CYS A 128 -0.12 0.02 -8.80
N TRP A 129 0.14 -1.19 -9.26
CA TRP A 129 -0.61 -2.36 -8.86
C TRP A 129 0.26 -3.29 -8.03
N ILE A 130 -0.03 -3.38 -6.74
CA ILE A 130 0.64 -4.31 -5.82
C ILE A 130 -0.28 -5.52 -5.65
N ALA A 131 0.12 -6.65 -6.24
CA ALA A 131 -0.67 -7.88 -6.17
C ALA A 131 -0.65 -8.48 -4.75
N ASN A 132 -1.34 -9.58 -4.55
CA ASN A 132 -1.50 -10.19 -3.24
C ASN A 132 -0.21 -10.85 -2.70
N ASN A 133 -0.13 -10.97 -1.36
CA ASN A 133 1.00 -11.59 -0.66
C ASN A 133 2.34 -10.91 -0.92
N VAL A 134 2.36 -9.62 -1.23
CA VAL A 134 3.60 -8.86 -1.44
C VAL A 134 4.10 -8.30 -0.12
N SER A 135 5.41 -8.39 0.08
CA SER A 135 6.12 -7.71 1.18
C SER A 135 7.01 -6.60 0.63
N ILE A 136 6.91 -5.39 1.21
CA ILE A 136 7.74 -4.23 0.86
C ILE A 136 8.50 -3.79 2.10
N SER A 137 9.83 -3.80 2.01
CA SER A 137 10.73 -3.43 3.10
C SER A 137 11.06 -1.94 3.13
N LYS A 138 11.59 -1.51 4.25
CA LYS A 138 12.12 -0.15 4.44
C LYS A 138 13.11 0.29 3.34
N GLY A 139 13.04 1.56 2.97
CA GLY A 139 13.96 2.18 2.00
C GLY A 139 13.67 1.86 0.54
N VAL A 140 12.51 1.28 0.26
CA VAL A 140 12.09 0.95 -1.11
C VAL A 140 11.41 2.15 -1.76
N THR A 141 11.78 2.42 -3.02
CA THR A 141 11.00 3.25 -3.94
C THR A 141 10.52 2.35 -5.09
N ILE A 142 9.21 2.39 -5.34
CA ILE A 142 8.55 1.78 -6.50
C ILE A 142 8.12 2.93 -7.41
N PRO A 143 8.60 3.00 -8.66
CA PRO A 143 8.26 4.09 -9.57
C PRO A 143 6.82 4.00 -10.07
N ASN A 144 6.35 5.05 -10.78
CA ASN A 144 5.00 5.09 -11.33
C ASN A 144 4.75 3.91 -12.30
N ASN A 145 3.48 3.60 -12.50
CA ASN A 145 3.03 2.63 -13.50
C ASN A 145 3.66 1.22 -13.35
N THR A 146 4.01 0.86 -12.12
CA THR A 146 4.68 -0.41 -11.81
C THR A 146 3.69 -1.46 -11.31
N ILE A 147 3.85 -2.69 -11.80
CA ILE A 147 3.14 -3.87 -11.29
C ILE A 147 4.10 -4.67 -10.41
N VAL A 148 3.68 -5.01 -9.20
CA VAL A 148 4.39 -5.98 -8.35
C VAL A 148 3.57 -7.26 -8.32
N ALA A 149 4.13 -8.33 -8.86
CA ALA A 149 3.46 -9.62 -8.94
C ALA A 149 3.27 -10.27 -7.56
N SER A 150 2.27 -11.14 -7.47
CA SER A 150 1.95 -11.88 -6.24
C SER A 150 3.15 -12.63 -5.68
N ASN A 151 3.21 -12.77 -4.34
CA ASN A 151 4.25 -13.47 -3.61
C ASN A 151 5.66 -12.90 -3.81
N SER A 152 5.78 -11.60 -4.11
CA SER A 152 7.07 -10.93 -4.29
C SER A 152 7.56 -10.28 -3.01
N TYR A 153 8.88 -10.25 -2.84
CA TYR A 153 9.57 -9.52 -1.78
C TYR A 153 10.38 -8.37 -2.36
N VAL A 154 9.92 -7.13 -2.15
CA VAL A 154 10.56 -5.91 -2.63
C VAL A 154 11.43 -5.34 -1.52
N ASN A 155 12.75 -5.42 -1.69
CA ASN A 155 13.74 -5.02 -0.68
C ASN A 155 14.80 -4.04 -1.19
N LYS A 156 14.61 -3.50 -2.39
CA LYS A 156 15.45 -2.47 -2.99
C LYS A 156 14.63 -1.49 -3.82
N THR A 157 15.18 -0.31 -4.05
CA THR A 157 14.62 0.71 -4.93
C THR A 157 14.71 0.29 -6.40
N PHE A 158 13.68 0.66 -7.17
CA PHE A 158 13.62 0.59 -8.63
C PHE A 158 13.43 2.00 -9.18
N GLU A 159 13.95 2.27 -10.37
CA GLU A 159 13.89 3.59 -11.01
C GLU A 159 13.07 3.57 -12.30
N GLN A 160 12.98 2.42 -12.94
CA GLN A 160 12.31 2.27 -14.23
C GLN A 160 10.80 2.09 -14.05
N GLU A 161 10.04 2.99 -14.65
CA GLU A 161 8.58 2.92 -14.77
C GLU A 161 8.13 1.86 -15.79
N TYR A 162 6.84 1.56 -15.84
CA TYR A 162 6.22 0.62 -16.76
C TYR A 162 6.87 -0.77 -16.70
N THR A 163 7.07 -1.25 -15.47
CA THR A 163 7.72 -2.55 -15.26
C THR A 163 6.85 -3.49 -14.42
N LEU A 164 7.06 -4.80 -14.65
CA LEU A 164 6.59 -5.84 -13.75
C LEU A 164 7.75 -6.35 -12.91
N LEU A 165 7.62 -6.20 -11.60
CA LEU A 165 8.53 -6.71 -10.59
C LEU A 165 8.02 -8.05 -10.06
N ALA A 166 8.87 -9.06 -9.98
CA ALA A 166 8.49 -10.36 -9.42
C ALA A 166 9.67 -11.08 -8.77
N GLY A 167 9.37 -11.90 -7.76
CA GLY A 167 10.29 -12.84 -7.13
C GLY A 167 10.72 -12.47 -5.71
N ILE A 168 11.56 -13.33 -5.11
CA ILE A 168 12.12 -13.22 -3.76
C ILE A 168 13.64 -13.37 -3.85
N PRO A 169 14.43 -12.27 -3.85
CA PRO A 169 13.99 -10.87 -3.92
C PRO A 169 13.44 -10.49 -5.30
N ALA A 170 12.61 -9.45 -5.34
CA ALA A 170 11.99 -8.94 -6.57
C ALA A 170 13.03 -8.38 -7.55
N LYS A 171 12.80 -8.65 -8.84
CA LYS A 171 13.57 -8.15 -9.98
C LYS A 171 12.60 -7.72 -11.08
N ILE A 172 13.03 -6.83 -11.97
CA ILE A 172 12.28 -6.52 -13.19
C ILE A 172 12.20 -7.80 -14.05
N LYS A 173 10.99 -8.17 -14.45
CA LYS A 173 10.70 -9.33 -15.29
C LYS A 173 10.19 -8.95 -16.66
N ILE A 174 9.41 -7.87 -16.73
CA ILE A 174 8.80 -7.37 -17.97
C ILE A 174 8.94 -5.87 -17.98
N ASN A 175 9.29 -5.31 -19.11
CA ASN A 175 9.28 -3.88 -19.39
C ASN A 175 8.07 -3.52 -20.26
N ASP A 176 7.77 -2.24 -20.36
CA ASP A 176 6.68 -1.69 -21.17
C ASP A 176 5.31 -2.32 -20.85
N VAL A 177 5.05 -2.51 -19.56
CA VAL A 177 3.82 -3.09 -19.03
C VAL A 177 3.21 -2.19 -17.96
N ALA A 178 1.90 -2.01 -18.00
CA ALA A 178 1.13 -1.35 -16.97
C ALA A 178 -0.23 -2.03 -16.81
N ARG A 179 -0.85 -1.79 -15.65
CA ARG A 179 -2.26 -2.16 -15.45
C ARG A 179 -3.16 -1.15 -16.16
N VAL A 180 -4.25 -1.60 -16.75
CA VAL A 180 -5.35 -0.73 -17.19
C VAL A 180 -6.06 -0.16 -15.97
N PHE A 181 -6.07 1.16 -15.82
CA PHE A 181 -6.74 1.89 -14.72
C PHE A 181 -7.93 2.72 -15.21
N ASP A 182 -8.04 2.90 -16.52
CA ASP A 182 -9.20 3.56 -17.12
C ASP A 182 -10.42 2.65 -17.05
N VAL A 183 -11.54 3.19 -16.55
CA VAL A 183 -12.75 2.39 -16.28
C VAL A 183 -13.45 1.98 -17.59
N GLU A 184 -13.42 2.86 -18.59
CA GLU A 184 -14.07 2.60 -19.88
C GLU A 184 -13.26 1.58 -20.67
N GLU A 185 -11.93 1.70 -20.65
CA GLU A 185 -11.01 0.72 -21.25
C GLU A 185 -11.14 -0.64 -20.56
N GLU A 186 -11.16 -0.69 -19.23
CA GLU A 186 -11.32 -1.94 -18.47
C GLU A 186 -12.68 -2.60 -18.78
N ALA A 187 -13.76 -1.80 -18.90
CA ALA A 187 -15.09 -2.29 -19.27
C ALA A 187 -15.13 -2.83 -20.72
N TYR A 188 -14.45 -2.16 -21.66
CA TYR A 188 -14.30 -2.63 -23.03
C TYR A 188 -13.65 -4.00 -23.08
N TRP A 189 -12.54 -4.20 -22.41
CA TRP A 189 -11.82 -5.46 -22.39
C TRP A 189 -12.58 -6.57 -21.67
N ASN A 190 -13.29 -6.26 -20.58
CA ASN A 190 -14.17 -7.24 -19.91
C ASN A 190 -15.25 -7.77 -20.86
N LYS A 191 -15.87 -6.89 -21.65
CA LYS A 191 -16.84 -7.27 -22.66
C LYS A 191 -16.20 -8.07 -23.80
N TYR A 192 -15.03 -7.63 -24.27
CA TYR A 192 -14.30 -8.30 -25.36
C TYR A 192 -13.94 -9.75 -25.00
N TYR A 193 -13.50 -10.00 -23.78
CA TYR A 193 -13.15 -11.33 -23.30
C TYR A 193 -14.33 -12.10 -22.68
N GLY A 194 -15.53 -11.56 -22.71
CA GLY A 194 -16.75 -12.23 -22.25
C GLY A 194 -16.85 -12.43 -20.73
N TRP A 195 -16.28 -11.51 -19.95
CA TRP A 195 -16.29 -11.58 -18.48
C TRP A 195 -17.47 -10.81 -17.85
N MET A 196 -18.26 -10.10 -18.66
CA MET A 196 -19.53 -9.44 -18.30
C MET A 196 -20.54 -9.53 -19.45
#